data_9c3b4b5df965ed103e500ff2b5fb81e0
#
_entry.id   9c3b4b5df965ed103e500ff2b5fb81e0
#
_cell.length_a   1.000
_cell.length_b   1.000
_cell.length_c   1.000
_cell.angle_alpha   90.00
_cell.angle_beta   90.00
_cell.angle_gamma   90.00
#
_symmetry.space_group_name_H-M   'P 1'
#
loop_
_entity.id
_entity.type
_entity.pdbx_description
1 polymer ?
#
loop_
_entity_poly.entity_id
_entity_poly.type
_entity_poly.pdbx_seq_one_letter_code
_entity_poly.pdbx_strand_id
1 'polypeptide(L)'
;SDDIKIRKEAETMYQKLMTCLESVRKKTDFKPEVALVLGSGLGDFAERIQIEQIIKYTDIEGFPVSTVKGHKGRFVFGYVEKTPVVIMQGRVHYYEGYPMSDVVLPTRLMGLLGAKKLLLTNAAGGANPSFHPGDLMMITDHITTAVPSPLIGPNIDELGTRFPDMSEVYSLRLQDVIRKCAVECGIELQKGVYVQFTGPNYE
;
A
#
# COMPACT_ATOMS: atom_id res chain seq x y z
N SER A 1 -16.10 31.39 0.33
CA SER A 1 -17.02 30.45 0.96
C SER A 1 -16.32 29.12 1.17
N ASP A 2 -16.76 28.33 2.12
CA ASP A 2 -16.16 27.06 2.51
C ASP A 2 -16.08 26.07 1.33
N ASP A 3 -17.06 26.08 0.43
CA ASP A 3 -17.08 25.24 -0.77
C ASP A 3 -15.90 25.50 -1.71
N ILE A 4 -15.46 26.76 -1.83
CA ILE A 4 -14.32 27.11 -2.67
C ILE A 4 -13.02 26.58 -2.04
N LYS A 5 -12.91 26.67 -0.71
CA LYS A 5 -11.76 26.14 0.04
C LYS A 5 -11.66 24.62 -0.09
N ILE A 6 -12.79 23.93 0.08
CA ILE A 6 -12.90 22.48 -0.02
C ILE A 6 -12.48 21.97 -1.40
N ARG A 7 -13.01 22.60 -2.47
CA ARG A 7 -12.62 22.25 -3.86
C ARG A 7 -11.13 22.47 -4.11
N LYS A 8 -10.57 23.56 -3.59
CA LYS A 8 -9.16 23.88 -3.73
C LYS A 8 -8.25 22.88 -3.02
N GLU A 9 -8.69 22.35 -1.87
CA GLU A 9 -7.95 21.29 -1.15
C GLU A 9 -7.92 19.98 -1.95
N ALA A 10 -9.05 19.54 -2.51
CA ALA A 10 -9.09 18.34 -3.36
C ALA A 10 -8.21 18.50 -4.60
N GLU A 11 -8.29 19.64 -5.27
CA GLU A 11 -7.48 19.97 -6.42
C GLU A 11 -5.99 19.95 -6.08
N THR A 12 -5.60 20.51 -4.92
CA THR A 12 -4.21 20.52 -4.46
C THR A 12 -3.69 19.10 -4.20
N MET A 13 -4.49 18.22 -3.56
CA MET A 13 -4.10 16.83 -3.33
C MET A 13 -3.96 16.06 -4.64
N TYR A 14 -4.87 16.26 -5.59
CA TYR A 14 -4.79 15.65 -6.90
C TYR A 14 -3.58 16.13 -7.69
N GLN A 15 -3.29 17.43 -7.70
CA GLN A 15 -2.12 18.00 -8.37
C GLN A 15 -0.81 17.44 -7.77
N LYS A 16 -0.72 17.28 -6.46
CA LYS A 16 0.43 16.62 -5.83
C LYS A 16 0.63 15.21 -6.35
N LEU A 17 -0.44 14.44 -6.45
CA LEU A 17 -0.41 13.07 -6.98
C LEU A 17 0.01 13.05 -8.46
N MET A 18 -0.48 13.97 -9.26
CA MET A 18 -0.10 14.09 -10.69
C MET A 18 1.36 14.50 -10.85
N THR A 19 1.88 15.39 -10.00
CA THR A 19 3.31 15.75 -9.97
C THR A 19 4.18 14.52 -9.69
N CYS A 20 3.79 13.69 -8.72
CA CYS A 20 4.47 12.41 -8.45
C CYS A 20 4.42 11.48 -9.66
N LEU A 21 3.26 11.34 -10.29
CA LEU A 21 3.08 10.50 -11.48
C LEU A 21 3.98 10.94 -12.63
N GLU A 22 4.01 12.23 -12.94
CA GLU A 22 4.88 12.79 -13.98
C GLU A 22 6.36 12.57 -13.67
N SER A 23 6.75 12.74 -12.39
CA SER A 23 8.13 12.51 -11.93
C SER A 23 8.56 11.06 -12.17
N VAL A 24 7.68 10.09 -11.88
CA VAL A 24 7.92 8.67 -12.16
C VAL A 24 7.96 8.41 -13.67
N ARG A 25 7.01 8.96 -14.43
CA ARG A 25 6.92 8.74 -15.88
C ARG A 25 8.08 9.33 -16.69
N LYS A 26 8.77 10.33 -16.16
CA LYS A 26 10.05 10.82 -16.74
C LYS A 26 11.18 9.80 -16.62
N LYS A 27 11.08 8.83 -15.73
CA LYS A 27 12.11 7.82 -15.45
C LYS A 27 11.77 6.45 -16.02
N THR A 28 10.50 6.13 -16.14
CA THR A 28 10.04 4.82 -16.64
C THR A 28 8.63 4.92 -17.21
N ASP A 29 8.37 4.18 -18.27
CA ASP A 29 7.04 3.92 -18.84
C ASP A 29 6.46 2.55 -18.43
N PHE A 30 7.13 1.86 -17.50
CA PHE A 30 6.72 0.55 -16.99
C PHE A 30 5.28 0.57 -16.46
N LYS A 31 4.48 -0.40 -16.88
CA LYS A 31 3.06 -0.55 -16.47
C LYS A 31 2.90 -1.79 -15.61
N PRO A 32 2.88 -1.66 -14.29
CA PRO A 32 2.64 -2.80 -13.40
C PRO A 32 1.20 -3.28 -13.50
N GLU A 33 0.99 -4.58 -13.32
CA GLU A 33 -0.33 -5.19 -13.12
C GLU A 33 -0.65 -5.35 -11.64
N VAL A 34 0.37 -5.65 -10.83
CA VAL A 34 0.26 -5.87 -9.39
C VAL A 34 1.13 -4.87 -8.63
N ALA A 35 0.57 -4.27 -7.60
CA ALA A 35 1.29 -3.50 -6.61
C ALA A 35 1.49 -4.34 -5.34
N LEU A 36 2.71 -4.35 -4.82
CA LEU A 36 3.07 -5.07 -3.60
C LEU A 36 3.70 -4.12 -2.59
N VAL A 37 3.17 -4.11 -1.38
CA VAL A 37 3.76 -3.36 -0.25
C VAL A 37 4.43 -4.35 0.69
N LEU A 38 5.75 -4.23 0.84
CA LEU A 38 6.53 -5.08 1.73
C LEU A 38 6.59 -4.48 3.13
N GLY A 39 6.08 -5.23 4.11
CA GLY A 39 6.19 -4.93 5.52
C GLY A 39 7.54 -5.29 6.11
N SER A 40 7.68 -5.09 7.42
CA SER A 40 8.90 -5.39 8.17
C SER A 40 9.35 -6.84 8.01
N GLY A 41 10.63 -7.03 7.72
CA GLY A 41 11.23 -8.35 7.53
C GLY A 41 11.08 -8.95 6.13
N LEU A 42 10.28 -8.36 5.23
CA LEU A 42 10.04 -8.87 3.88
C LEU A 42 10.75 -8.07 2.77
N GLY A 43 11.50 -7.03 3.14
CA GLY A 43 12.14 -6.11 2.19
C GLY A 43 13.02 -6.80 1.13
N ASP A 44 13.70 -7.87 1.49
CA ASP A 44 14.61 -8.59 0.60
C ASP A 44 13.91 -9.30 -0.57
N PHE A 45 12.59 -9.50 -0.48
CA PHE A 45 11.83 -10.06 -1.60
C PHE A 45 11.99 -9.22 -2.88
N ALA A 46 12.04 -7.89 -2.75
CA ALA A 46 12.20 -6.98 -3.88
C ALA A 46 13.53 -7.18 -4.63
N GLU A 47 14.53 -7.79 -4.00
CA GLU A 47 15.84 -8.06 -4.61
C GLU A 47 15.90 -9.39 -5.35
N ARG A 48 14.89 -10.23 -5.16
CA ARG A 48 14.82 -11.58 -5.77
C ARG A 48 14.02 -11.64 -7.05
N ILE A 49 13.37 -10.53 -7.44
CA ILE A 49 12.62 -10.44 -8.69
C ILE A 49 13.52 -10.07 -9.86
N GLN A 50 13.02 -10.19 -11.08
CA GLN A 50 13.68 -9.63 -12.26
C GLN A 50 13.45 -8.11 -12.27
N ILE A 51 14.44 -7.35 -11.81
CA ILE A 51 14.37 -5.89 -11.68
C ILE A 51 14.58 -5.22 -13.03
N GLU A 52 13.67 -4.32 -13.42
CA GLU A 52 13.79 -3.48 -14.60
C GLU A 52 14.21 -2.04 -14.24
N GLN A 53 13.63 -1.47 -13.17
CA GLN A 53 13.87 -0.09 -12.75
C GLN A 53 13.74 0.05 -11.25
N ILE A 54 14.58 0.87 -10.65
CA ILE A 54 14.49 1.31 -9.26
C ILE A 54 14.37 2.83 -9.24
N ILE A 55 13.40 3.35 -8.49
CA ILE A 55 13.21 4.79 -8.28
C ILE A 55 13.14 5.05 -6.78
N LYS A 56 14.09 5.83 -6.27
CA LYS A 56 14.08 6.27 -4.87
C LYS A 56 12.94 7.26 -4.64
N TYR A 57 12.32 7.22 -3.47
CA TYR A 57 11.26 8.18 -3.13
C TYR A 57 11.76 9.62 -3.13
N THR A 58 13.03 9.82 -2.75
CA THR A 58 13.69 11.13 -2.81
C THR A 58 13.84 11.70 -4.22
N ASP A 59 13.74 10.86 -5.24
CA ASP A 59 13.83 11.25 -6.65
C ASP A 59 12.46 11.51 -7.28
N ILE A 60 11.38 11.43 -6.49
CA ILE A 60 10.00 11.70 -6.90
C ILE A 60 9.57 13.01 -6.24
N GLU A 61 9.26 14.00 -7.05
CA GLU A 61 8.87 15.34 -6.59
C GLU A 61 7.59 15.26 -5.74
N GLY A 62 7.65 15.79 -4.50
CA GLY A 62 6.52 15.84 -3.58
C GLY A 62 6.18 14.52 -2.89
N PHE A 63 6.96 13.46 -3.09
CA PHE A 63 6.71 12.15 -2.48
C PHE A 63 7.15 12.12 -1.00
N PRO A 64 6.35 11.53 -0.10
CA PRO A 64 6.70 11.41 1.31
C PRO A 64 7.88 10.45 1.52
N VAL A 65 8.80 10.82 2.41
CA VAL A 65 9.99 10.03 2.72
C VAL A 65 9.93 9.57 4.18
N SER A 66 10.13 8.27 4.41
CA SER A 66 10.13 7.72 5.77
C SER A 66 11.31 8.23 6.59
N THR A 67 11.04 8.52 7.86
CA THR A 67 12.04 8.86 8.88
C THR A 67 12.57 7.62 9.60
N VAL A 68 11.99 6.44 9.37
CA VAL A 68 12.37 5.18 10.02
C VAL A 68 13.69 4.67 9.45
N LYS A 69 14.66 4.47 10.33
CA LYS A 69 15.98 3.94 9.95
C LYS A 69 15.88 2.52 9.37
N GLY A 70 16.65 2.25 8.32
CA GLY A 70 16.72 0.93 7.69
C GLY A 70 15.70 0.69 6.57
N HIS A 71 14.79 1.63 6.29
CA HIS A 71 13.93 1.56 5.12
C HIS A 71 14.70 2.00 3.88
N LYS A 72 14.67 1.20 2.82
CA LYS A 72 15.34 1.56 1.56
C LYS A 72 14.66 2.73 0.84
N GLY A 73 13.37 2.95 1.07
CA GLY A 73 12.62 4.09 0.57
C GLY A 73 12.61 4.18 -0.96
N ARG A 74 12.14 3.14 -1.64
CA ARG A 74 12.16 3.08 -3.10
C ARG A 74 11.03 2.23 -3.68
N PHE A 75 10.66 2.54 -4.90
CA PHE A 75 9.91 1.64 -5.77
C PHE A 75 10.85 0.74 -6.56
N VAL A 76 10.49 -0.54 -6.65
CA VAL A 76 11.14 -1.52 -7.51
C VAL A 76 10.14 -1.97 -8.55
N PHE A 77 10.44 -1.73 -9.82
CA PHE A 77 9.64 -2.17 -10.97
C PHE A 77 10.31 -3.38 -11.60
N GLY A 78 9.54 -4.39 -11.90
CA GLY A 78 10.09 -5.59 -12.51
C GLY A 78 9.05 -6.70 -12.66
N TYR A 79 9.54 -7.92 -12.75
CA TYR A 79 8.70 -9.10 -12.99
C TYR A 79 8.88 -10.14 -11.90
N VAL A 80 7.76 -10.64 -11.38
CA VAL A 80 7.70 -11.91 -10.66
C VAL A 80 7.24 -12.95 -11.67
N GLU A 81 8.17 -13.80 -12.11
CA GLU A 81 7.98 -14.66 -13.28
C GLU A 81 7.59 -13.84 -14.52
N LYS A 82 6.33 -13.90 -14.96
CA LYS A 82 5.81 -13.15 -16.11
C LYS A 82 4.92 -11.96 -15.71
N THR A 83 4.67 -11.77 -14.42
CA THR A 83 3.76 -10.73 -13.93
C THR A 83 4.50 -9.43 -13.69
N PRO A 84 4.14 -8.33 -14.37
CA PRO A 84 4.75 -7.03 -14.12
C PRO A 84 4.26 -6.46 -12.80
N VAL A 85 5.20 -6.09 -11.94
CA VAL A 85 4.92 -5.61 -10.58
C VAL A 85 5.60 -4.28 -10.28
N VAL A 86 5.00 -3.52 -9.39
CA VAL A 86 5.65 -2.43 -8.65
C VAL A 86 5.66 -2.78 -7.17
N ILE A 87 6.83 -2.72 -6.57
CA ILE A 87 7.02 -3.06 -5.15
C ILE A 87 7.41 -1.80 -4.39
N MET A 88 6.69 -1.52 -3.31
CA MET A 88 7.12 -0.55 -2.29
C MET A 88 8.08 -1.24 -1.33
N GLN A 89 9.35 -0.84 -1.39
CA GLN A 89 10.38 -1.28 -0.44
C GLN A 89 10.62 -0.17 0.58
N GLY A 90 9.86 -0.19 1.64
CA GLY A 90 9.72 0.87 2.64
C GLY A 90 8.48 1.73 2.39
N ARG A 91 7.93 2.28 3.45
CA ARG A 91 6.73 3.12 3.44
C ARG A 91 6.76 4.12 4.59
N VAL A 92 6.01 5.21 4.45
CA VAL A 92 5.72 6.11 5.56
C VAL A 92 4.59 5.56 6.42
N HIS A 93 4.58 5.90 7.70
CA HIS A 93 3.58 5.48 8.66
C HIS A 93 2.85 6.68 9.24
N TYR A 94 1.60 6.48 9.64
CA TYR A 94 0.81 7.52 10.28
C TYR A 94 1.48 8.07 11.56
N TYR A 95 2.10 7.20 12.35
CA TYR A 95 2.80 7.60 13.58
C TYR A 95 4.05 8.47 13.34
N GLU A 96 4.57 8.56 12.12
CA GLU A 96 5.66 9.47 11.78
C GLU A 96 5.20 10.93 11.68
N GLY A 97 3.89 11.20 11.86
CA GLY A 97 3.30 12.53 11.83
C GLY A 97 2.82 12.99 10.45
N TYR A 98 2.84 12.11 9.46
CA TYR A 98 2.29 12.41 8.14
C TYR A 98 0.75 12.45 8.18
N PRO A 99 0.12 13.41 7.48
CA PRO A 99 -1.32 13.36 7.27
C PRO A 99 -1.70 12.11 6.47
N MET A 100 -2.92 11.60 6.67
CA MET A 100 -3.37 10.37 6.02
C MET A 100 -3.35 10.47 4.49
N SER A 101 -3.54 11.67 3.93
CA SER A 101 -3.39 11.94 2.50
C SER A 101 -2.00 11.60 1.95
N ASP A 102 -0.95 11.81 2.73
CA ASP A 102 0.43 11.46 2.36
C ASP A 102 0.70 9.97 2.57
N VAL A 103 0.13 9.38 3.62
CA VAL A 103 0.27 7.93 3.89
C VAL A 103 -0.31 7.09 2.75
N VAL A 104 -1.44 7.49 2.15
CA VAL A 104 -2.09 6.76 1.07
C VAL A 104 -1.65 7.17 -0.34
N LEU A 105 -0.91 8.26 -0.46
CA LEU A 105 -0.44 8.78 -1.76
C LEU A 105 0.33 7.72 -2.56
N PRO A 106 1.24 6.94 -1.98
CA PRO A 106 1.94 5.89 -2.72
C PRO A 106 1.01 4.82 -3.31
N THR A 107 -0.02 4.42 -2.58
CA THR A 107 -1.02 3.45 -3.05
C THR A 107 -1.80 4.00 -4.23
N ARG A 108 -2.24 5.26 -4.16
CA ARG A 108 -2.91 5.95 -5.26
C ARG A 108 -2.02 6.07 -6.49
N LEU A 109 -0.75 6.39 -6.28
CA LEU A 109 0.25 6.46 -7.35
C LEU A 109 0.43 5.12 -8.06
N MET A 110 0.56 4.03 -7.32
CA MET A 110 0.69 2.69 -7.91
C MET A 110 -0.54 2.30 -8.75
N GLY A 111 -1.75 2.69 -8.31
CA GLY A 111 -2.97 2.53 -9.09
C GLY A 111 -2.95 3.31 -10.40
N LEU A 112 -2.52 4.57 -10.38
CA LEU A 112 -2.38 5.41 -11.58
C LEU A 112 -1.28 4.91 -12.53
N LEU A 113 -0.24 4.27 -12.01
CA LEU A 113 0.80 3.63 -12.81
C LEU A 113 0.30 2.41 -13.58
N GLY A 114 -0.84 1.85 -13.23
CA GLY A 114 -1.49 0.75 -13.93
C GLY A 114 -1.85 -0.47 -13.08
N ALA A 115 -1.41 -0.54 -11.83
CA ALA A 115 -1.71 -1.69 -10.97
C ALA A 115 -3.22 -1.83 -10.72
N LYS A 116 -3.73 -3.03 -10.93
CA LYS A 116 -5.15 -3.39 -10.74
C LYS A 116 -5.37 -4.31 -9.55
N LYS A 117 -4.30 -4.85 -8.99
CA LYS A 117 -4.31 -5.69 -7.81
C LYS A 117 -3.31 -5.14 -6.81
N LEU A 118 -3.70 -5.10 -5.55
CA LEU A 118 -2.86 -4.65 -4.45
C LEU A 118 -2.69 -5.77 -3.44
N LEU A 119 -1.44 -6.13 -3.16
CA LEU A 119 -1.07 -7.05 -2.09
C LEU A 119 -0.33 -6.29 -1.00
N LEU A 120 -0.88 -6.32 0.20
CA LEU A 120 -0.32 -5.66 1.37
C LEU A 120 0.26 -6.71 2.32
N THR A 121 1.44 -6.45 2.84
CA THR A 121 2.05 -7.25 3.89
C THR A 121 2.48 -6.37 5.04
N ASN A 122 2.29 -6.84 6.26
CA ASN A 122 2.71 -6.14 7.48
C ASN A 122 2.96 -7.11 8.63
N ALA A 123 3.84 -6.73 9.53
CA ALA A 123 3.95 -7.41 10.83
C ALA A 123 2.80 -6.96 11.73
N ALA A 124 2.30 -7.86 12.58
CA ALA A 124 1.26 -7.59 13.56
C ALA A 124 1.42 -8.49 14.80
N GLY A 125 0.91 -8.05 15.94
CA GLY A 125 0.74 -8.88 17.11
C GLY A 125 -0.38 -9.90 16.91
N GLY A 126 -0.20 -11.14 17.39
CA GLY A 126 -1.22 -12.16 17.35
C GLY A 126 -2.11 -12.08 18.60
N ALA A 127 -3.37 -11.64 18.44
CA ALA A 127 -4.34 -11.65 19.53
C ALA A 127 -5.00 -13.01 19.75
N ASN A 128 -5.00 -13.88 18.73
CA ASN A 128 -5.50 -15.24 18.84
C ASN A 128 -4.46 -16.13 19.55
N PRO A 129 -4.81 -16.81 20.66
CA PRO A 129 -3.88 -17.65 21.40
C PRO A 129 -3.30 -18.84 20.61
N SER A 130 -3.95 -19.23 19.51
CA SER A 130 -3.46 -20.31 18.64
C SER A 130 -2.43 -19.85 17.60
N PHE A 131 -2.16 -18.55 17.50
CA PHE A 131 -1.16 -18.02 16.57
C PHE A 131 0.23 -18.05 17.19
N HIS A 132 1.23 -18.31 16.36
CA HIS A 132 2.62 -18.37 16.75
C HIS A 132 3.49 -17.39 15.97
N PRO A 133 4.61 -16.93 16.54
CA PRO A 133 5.57 -16.13 15.78
C PRO A 133 6.02 -16.85 14.51
N GLY A 134 5.95 -16.15 13.38
CA GLY A 134 6.27 -16.70 12.05
C GLY A 134 5.06 -17.17 11.25
N ASP A 135 3.87 -17.23 11.86
CA ASP A 135 2.65 -17.54 11.13
C ASP A 135 2.37 -16.47 10.07
N LEU A 136 1.80 -16.91 8.94
CA LEU A 136 1.21 -16.04 7.93
C LEU A 136 -0.31 -16.04 8.10
N MET A 137 -0.88 -14.87 8.33
CA MET A 137 -2.33 -14.70 8.44
C MET A 137 -2.88 -13.94 7.23
N MET A 138 -3.78 -14.56 6.51
CA MET A 138 -4.56 -13.87 5.48
C MET A 138 -5.63 -13.00 6.14
N ILE A 139 -5.56 -11.69 5.90
CA ILE A 139 -6.56 -10.73 6.39
C ILE A 139 -7.82 -10.88 5.55
N THR A 140 -8.94 -11.19 6.20
CA THR A 140 -10.24 -11.33 5.55
C THR A 140 -11.12 -10.10 5.71
N ASP A 141 -10.86 -9.30 6.73
CA ASP A 141 -11.51 -8.02 7.00
C ASP A 141 -10.63 -7.19 7.95
N HIS A 142 -10.96 -5.91 8.15
CA HIS A 142 -10.25 -5.07 9.11
C HIS A 142 -11.18 -4.19 9.92
N ILE A 143 -10.71 -3.76 11.08
CA ILE A 143 -11.34 -2.77 11.95
C ILE A 143 -10.38 -1.60 12.09
N THR A 144 -10.86 -0.40 11.80
CA THR A 144 -10.06 0.83 11.86
C THR A 144 -10.82 1.88 12.67
N THR A 145 -10.59 1.93 13.98
CA THR A 145 -11.24 2.86 14.89
C THR A 145 -10.35 4.01 15.35
N ALA A 146 -9.04 3.74 15.45
CA ALA A 146 -8.06 4.69 15.98
C ALA A 146 -7.30 5.46 14.90
N VAL A 147 -7.46 5.12 13.63
CA VAL A 147 -6.78 5.76 12.50
C VAL A 147 -7.82 6.46 11.61
N PRO A 148 -7.62 7.73 11.26
CA PRO A 148 -8.58 8.44 10.43
C PRO A 148 -8.68 7.86 9.03
N SER A 149 -9.88 7.87 8.44
CA SER A 149 -10.08 7.47 7.05
C SER A 149 -9.48 8.50 6.10
N PRO A 150 -8.74 8.07 5.06
CA PRO A 150 -8.25 8.96 4.01
C PRO A 150 -9.36 9.55 3.13
N LEU A 151 -10.61 9.08 3.29
CA LEU A 151 -11.78 9.56 2.55
C LEU A 151 -12.50 10.70 3.27
N ILE A 152 -12.07 11.07 4.49
CA ILE A 152 -12.57 12.25 5.18
C ILE A 152 -12.09 13.51 4.45
N GLY A 153 -13.00 14.44 4.22
CA GLY A 153 -12.74 15.67 3.48
C GLY A 153 -13.35 15.65 2.07
N PRO A 154 -12.89 16.51 1.17
CA PRO A 154 -13.43 16.59 -0.19
C PRO A 154 -13.12 15.35 -1.00
N ASN A 155 -14.05 14.90 -1.83
CA ASN A 155 -13.82 13.83 -2.76
C ASN A 155 -12.87 14.28 -3.90
N ILE A 156 -12.04 13.37 -4.38
CA ILE A 156 -11.25 13.52 -5.59
C ILE A 156 -11.90 12.64 -6.65
N ASP A 157 -12.77 13.23 -7.46
CA ASP A 157 -13.64 12.49 -8.40
C ASP A 157 -12.84 11.68 -9.41
N GLU A 158 -11.65 12.13 -9.77
CA GLU A 158 -10.73 11.44 -10.67
C GLU A 158 -10.20 10.12 -10.10
N LEU A 159 -10.24 9.95 -8.77
CA LEU A 159 -9.78 8.74 -8.08
C LEU A 159 -10.91 7.76 -7.78
N GLY A 160 -12.17 8.20 -7.84
CA GLY A 160 -13.30 7.34 -7.64
C GLY A 160 -14.50 8.00 -6.97
N THR A 161 -15.52 7.19 -6.72
CA THR A 161 -16.79 7.63 -6.11
C THR A 161 -16.62 8.09 -4.67
N ARG A 162 -17.45 9.03 -4.27
CA ARG A 162 -17.54 9.54 -2.88
C ARG A 162 -17.82 8.43 -1.86
N PHE A 163 -18.66 7.48 -2.23
CA PHE A 163 -19.12 6.39 -1.36
C PHE A 163 -18.77 5.05 -2.01
N PRO A 164 -17.51 4.57 -1.84
CA PRO A 164 -17.11 3.27 -2.36
C PRO A 164 -17.86 2.14 -1.63
N ASP A 165 -18.21 1.10 -2.36
CA ASP A 165 -18.75 -0.11 -1.77
C ASP A 165 -17.65 -0.86 -1.00
N MET A 166 -17.89 -1.06 0.30
CA MET A 166 -16.97 -1.74 1.22
C MET A 166 -17.44 -3.16 1.58
N SER A 167 -18.38 -3.73 0.84
CA SER A 167 -18.91 -5.08 1.12
C SER A 167 -17.88 -6.18 0.90
N GLU A 168 -16.92 -5.96 -0.02
CA GLU A 168 -15.84 -6.88 -0.33
C GLU A 168 -14.51 -6.11 -0.41
N VAL A 169 -14.00 -5.65 0.73
CA VAL A 169 -12.72 -4.92 0.80
C VAL A 169 -11.56 -5.80 0.40
N TYR A 170 -11.57 -7.05 0.84
CA TYR A 170 -10.59 -8.07 0.48
C TYR A 170 -11.23 -9.04 -0.50
N SER A 171 -10.78 -9.01 -1.75
CA SER A 171 -11.35 -9.80 -2.85
C SER A 171 -11.41 -11.29 -2.52
N LEU A 172 -12.61 -11.87 -2.53
CA LEU A 172 -12.82 -13.31 -2.29
C LEU A 172 -12.06 -14.14 -3.32
N ARG A 173 -12.03 -13.71 -4.57
CA ARG A 173 -11.26 -14.37 -5.63
C ARG A 173 -9.76 -14.38 -5.34
N LEU A 174 -9.20 -13.27 -4.87
CA LEU A 174 -7.77 -13.21 -4.53
C LEU A 174 -7.48 -13.99 -3.24
N GLN A 175 -8.39 -14.05 -2.28
CA GLN A 175 -8.28 -14.92 -1.11
C GLN A 175 -8.19 -16.39 -1.53
N ASP A 176 -8.98 -16.83 -2.53
CA ASP A 176 -8.89 -18.20 -3.06
C ASP A 176 -7.54 -18.48 -3.72
N VAL A 177 -6.99 -17.51 -4.44
CA VAL A 177 -5.64 -17.61 -5.01
C VAL A 177 -4.60 -17.77 -3.89
N ILE A 178 -4.67 -16.95 -2.84
CA ILE A 178 -3.73 -17.03 -1.70
C ILE A 178 -3.82 -18.41 -1.03
N ARG A 179 -5.04 -18.92 -0.78
CA ARG A 179 -5.22 -20.26 -0.17
C ARG A 179 -4.61 -21.37 -1.01
N LYS A 180 -4.82 -21.35 -2.32
CA LYS A 180 -4.23 -22.32 -3.24
C LYS A 180 -2.72 -22.27 -3.24
N CYS A 181 -2.15 -21.07 -3.33
CA CYS A 181 -0.69 -20.89 -3.27
C CYS A 181 -0.12 -21.38 -1.94
N ALA A 182 -0.79 -21.12 -0.82
CA ALA A 182 -0.34 -21.61 0.50
C ALA A 182 -0.27 -23.13 0.54
N VAL A 183 -1.30 -23.83 0.01
CA VAL A 183 -1.31 -25.28 -0.09
C VAL A 183 -0.17 -25.79 -0.96
N GLU A 184 0.01 -25.21 -2.15
CA GLU A 184 1.09 -25.57 -3.08
C GLU A 184 2.49 -25.37 -2.48
N CYS A 185 2.65 -24.34 -1.64
CA CYS A 185 3.90 -24.05 -0.94
C CYS A 185 4.07 -24.81 0.39
N GLY A 186 3.08 -25.61 0.80
CA GLY A 186 3.11 -26.31 2.08
C GLY A 186 3.06 -25.36 3.30
N ILE A 187 2.44 -24.18 3.15
CA ILE A 187 2.30 -23.18 4.19
C ILE A 187 0.96 -23.37 4.91
N GLU A 188 1.01 -23.51 6.24
CA GLU A 188 -0.18 -23.42 7.08
C GLU A 188 -0.62 -21.97 7.20
N LEU A 189 -1.65 -21.60 6.43
CA LEU A 189 -2.15 -20.24 6.37
C LEU A 189 -3.23 -20.01 7.42
N GLN A 190 -2.99 -19.06 8.32
CA GLN A 190 -4.01 -18.56 9.25
C GLN A 190 -4.93 -17.57 8.51
N LYS A 191 -6.08 -17.27 9.11
CA LYS A 191 -7.00 -16.23 8.62
C LYS A 191 -7.59 -15.47 9.80
N GLY A 192 -7.95 -14.22 9.57
CA GLY A 192 -8.56 -13.42 10.64
C GLY A 192 -8.85 -12.00 10.23
N VAL A 193 -9.39 -11.26 11.19
CA VAL A 193 -9.68 -9.83 11.10
C VAL A 193 -8.50 -9.06 11.68
N TYR A 194 -8.03 -8.08 10.93
CA TYR A 194 -6.95 -7.19 11.36
C TYR A 194 -7.51 -5.95 12.04
N VAL A 195 -7.01 -5.64 13.23
CA VAL A 195 -7.35 -4.40 13.95
C VAL A 195 -6.18 -3.43 13.81
N GLN A 196 -6.44 -2.27 13.23
CA GLN A 196 -5.41 -1.25 13.03
C GLN A 196 -5.37 -0.26 14.19
N PHE A 197 -4.17 -0.06 14.73
CA PHE A 197 -3.84 1.00 15.67
C PHE A 197 -2.89 2.03 15.05
N THR A 198 -2.73 3.16 15.73
CA THR A 198 -1.86 4.23 15.25
C THR A 198 -0.39 3.87 15.27
N GLY A 199 0.06 2.99 16.17
CA GLY A 199 1.46 2.84 16.53
C GLY A 199 1.98 4.05 17.31
N PRO A 200 3.25 4.11 17.63
CA PRO A 200 4.35 3.18 17.27
C PRO A 200 4.61 2.06 18.29
N ASN A 201 3.58 1.47 18.81
CA ASN A 201 3.63 0.39 19.79
C ASN A 201 3.13 -0.92 19.18
N TYR A 202 3.57 -2.03 19.76
CA TYR A 202 2.99 -3.36 19.54
C TYR A 202 2.06 -3.69 20.70
N GLU A 203 0.90 -4.24 20.39
CA GLU A 203 -0.14 -4.65 21.34
C GLU A 203 -0.14 -6.16 21.54
#